data_bb2497ac3120f875e97e20a6917938ac
#
_entry.id   bb2497ac3120f875e97e20a6917938ac
#
_cell.length_a   1.000
_cell.length_b   1.000
_cell.length_c   1.000
_cell.angle_alpha   90.00
_cell.angle_beta   90.00
_cell.angle_gamma   90.00
#
_symmetry.space_group_name_H-M   'P 1'
#
loop_
_entity.id
_entity.type
_entity.pdbx_description
1 polymer ?
#
loop_
_entity_poly.entity_id
_entity_poly.type
_entity_poly.pdbx_seq_one_letter_code
_entity_poly.pdbx_strand_id
1 'polypeptide(L)'
;MEQTVTPPREPTVEYPLRPIAIDPIAAENALPPIQSNGPYMDNNLGLKQEMAHSRHTSRHHSHAGSEGSYLTAPTSYSNPEQTLTPPSESRDYLTTPEEVLFMQVFVEEVGLWMDSMDPMKHFSRILPFHSLGEPMLLNAFLACGARHLTLVNPIYHEDKALYYYDTATTQLLRSLQNPDRDTVICATTAVILNVYEIMSERAMQRMNHIAGARALIKECGWDARSTGVGAACFWLNVGMELLSCLHFNWQIAWEPDQWGVDMDFSRELGIGREEVWVHRMLYIVGKIANFRASIPRFQEASPHDEQIRLQTRCAEWQRLKSLCDSWNNSIPRTMHPMAYLYPSQTTSKSAFPEVW
;
A
#
# COMPACT_ATOMS: atom_id res chain seq x y z
N MET A 1 -2.89 52.58 -42.25
CA MET A 1 -1.72 51.65 -42.30
C MET A 1 -1.34 51.36 -40.86
N GLU A 2 -1.95 50.31 -40.28
CA GLU A 2 -1.61 49.82 -38.95
C GLU A 2 -0.56 48.72 -39.12
N GLN A 3 0.60 48.92 -38.52
CA GLN A 3 1.66 47.94 -38.45
C GLN A 3 1.38 47.00 -37.27
N THR A 4 1.07 45.77 -37.57
CA THR A 4 1.00 44.65 -36.60
C THR A 4 2.42 44.29 -36.17
N VAL A 5 2.74 44.58 -34.91
CA VAL A 5 4.00 44.16 -34.27
C VAL A 5 3.81 42.72 -33.75
N THR A 6 4.53 41.78 -34.34
CA THR A 6 4.64 40.40 -33.92
C THR A 6 5.57 40.33 -32.68
N PRO A 7 5.17 39.64 -31.56
CA PRO A 7 6.08 39.50 -30.43
C PRO A 7 7.25 38.55 -30.74
N PRO A 8 8.41 38.76 -30.12
CA PRO A 8 9.60 37.96 -30.38
C PRO A 8 9.42 36.52 -29.86
N ARG A 9 9.85 35.53 -30.67
CA ARG A 9 9.94 34.14 -30.31
C ARG A 9 10.98 33.95 -29.19
N GLU A 10 10.57 33.36 -28.09
CA GLU A 10 11.49 32.89 -27.03
C GLU A 10 12.44 31.80 -27.55
N PRO A 11 13.71 31.81 -27.13
CA PRO A 11 14.66 30.78 -27.55
C PRO A 11 14.36 29.48 -26.87
N THR A 12 14.17 28.41 -27.64
CA THR A 12 14.08 27.02 -27.18
C THR A 12 15.46 26.60 -26.66
N VAL A 13 15.60 26.48 -25.35
CA VAL A 13 16.85 25.99 -24.75
C VAL A 13 16.81 24.47 -24.80
N GLU A 14 17.56 23.87 -25.72
CA GLU A 14 17.87 22.44 -25.71
C GLU A 14 18.89 22.16 -24.61
N TYR A 15 18.50 21.38 -23.59
CA TYR A 15 19.42 20.88 -22.58
C TYR A 15 20.09 19.58 -23.08
N PRO A 16 21.44 19.52 -23.20
CA PRO A 16 22.10 18.26 -23.48
C PRO A 16 22.00 17.36 -22.25
N LEU A 17 21.32 16.22 -22.37
CA LEU A 17 21.31 15.15 -21.40
C LEU A 17 22.75 14.58 -21.32
N ARG A 18 23.51 14.94 -20.28
CA ARG A 18 24.74 14.24 -19.93
C ARG A 18 24.39 12.92 -19.26
N PRO A 19 24.99 11.78 -19.67
CA PRO A 19 24.81 10.53 -18.96
C PRO A 19 25.35 10.71 -17.52
N ILE A 20 24.53 10.35 -16.55
CA ILE A 20 24.96 10.26 -15.15
C ILE A 20 25.91 9.07 -15.07
N ALA A 21 27.19 9.33 -14.85
CA ALA A 21 28.18 8.31 -14.56
C ALA A 21 27.83 7.70 -13.20
N ILE A 22 27.41 6.45 -13.19
CA ILE A 22 27.22 5.67 -11.96
C ILE A 22 28.61 5.26 -11.47
N ASP A 23 28.95 5.69 -10.26
CA ASP A 23 30.21 5.37 -9.61
C ASP A 23 30.32 3.84 -9.42
N PRO A 24 31.37 3.17 -9.95
CA PRO A 24 31.52 1.71 -9.87
C PRO A 24 31.65 1.18 -8.43
N ILE A 25 32.02 2.02 -7.47
CA ILE A 25 32.22 1.62 -6.08
C ILE A 25 30.90 1.38 -5.33
N ALA A 26 29.78 1.95 -5.80
CA ALA A 26 28.45 1.70 -5.21
C ALA A 26 27.86 0.33 -5.60
N ALA A 27 28.43 -0.34 -6.60
CA ALA A 27 27.93 -1.65 -7.07
C ALA A 27 28.46 -2.84 -6.26
N GLU A 28 29.53 -2.67 -5.49
CA GLU A 28 30.20 -3.77 -4.76
C GLU A 28 29.52 -4.14 -3.43
N ASN A 29 28.64 -3.29 -2.90
CA ASN A 29 27.87 -3.52 -1.67
C ASN A 29 26.42 -3.96 -1.90
N ALA A 30 26.05 -4.29 -3.14
CA ALA A 30 24.75 -4.87 -3.43
C ALA A 30 24.74 -6.35 -3.04
N LEU A 31 23.78 -6.74 -2.23
CA LEU A 31 23.51 -8.14 -1.86
C LEU A 31 23.48 -9.04 -3.11
N PRO A 32 23.97 -10.29 -3.02
CA PRO A 32 24.06 -11.19 -4.17
C PRO A 32 22.68 -11.40 -4.80
N PRO A 33 22.60 -11.53 -6.14
CA PRO A 33 21.35 -11.71 -6.84
C PRO A 33 20.66 -13.01 -6.41
N ILE A 34 19.44 -12.91 -5.93
CA ILE A 34 18.59 -14.08 -5.68
C ILE A 34 18.27 -14.69 -7.04
N GLN A 35 18.74 -15.90 -7.26
CA GLN A 35 18.42 -16.69 -8.45
C GLN A 35 16.92 -17.03 -8.42
N SER A 36 16.11 -16.34 -9.19
CA SER A 36 14.75 -16.74 -9.49
C SER A 36 14.75 -17.63 -10.74
N ASN A 37 15.05 -18.90 -10.56
CA ASN A 37 14.76 -19.93 -11.56
C ASN A 37 13.37 -20.51 -11.23
N GLY A 38 12.35 -20.10 -11.97
CA GLY A 38 11.02 -20.73 -11.91
C GLY A 38 9.97 -19.88 -12.61
N PRO A 39 9.05 -20.51 -13.34
CA PRO A 39 7.95 -19.80 -13.96
C PRO A 39 7.04 -19.21 -12.87
N TYR A 40 6.45 -18.07 -13.17
CA TYR A 40 5.49 -17.32 -12.35
C TYR A 40 4.43 -18.27 -11.78
N MET A 41 4.55 -18.61 -10.51
CA MET A 41 3.47 -19.27 -9.79
C MET A 41 2.48 -18.24 -9.28
N ASP A 42 1.23 -18.48 -9.63
CA ASP A 42 0.06 -17.77 -9.14
C ASP A 42 0.09 -17.74 -7.60
N ASN A 43 0.28 -16.53 -7.02
CA ASN A 43 0.51 -16.31 -5.58
C ASN A 43 -0.71 -16.62 -4.67
N ASN A 44 -1.74 -17.29 -5.20
CA ASN A 44 -2.89 -17.75 -4.39
C ASN A 44 -2.58 -18.98 -3.51
N LEU A 45 -1.38 -19.56 -3.60
CA LEU A 45 -1.00 -20.76 -2.84
C LEU A 45 -0.26 -20.49 -1.53
N GLY A 46 0.29 -19.29 -1.32
CA GLY A 46 1.07 -18.96 -0.12
C GLY A 46 0.28 -19.03 1.18
N LEU A 47 -0.96 -18.58 1.18
CA LEU A 47 -1.85 -18.60 2.36
C LEU A 47 -2.29 -20.03 2.77
N LYS A 48 -2.35 -20.96 1.80
CA LYS A 48 -2.72 -22.36 2.10
C LYS A 48 -1.55 -23.19 2.62
N GLN A 49 -0.31 -22.86 2.32
CA GLN A 49 0.85 -23.65 2.68
C GLN A 49 1.37 -23.35 4.08
N GLU A 50 1.26 -22.12 4.58
CA GLU A 50 1.60 -21.79 5.98
C GLU A 50 0.60 -22.39 6.98
N MET A 51 -0.68 -22.55 6.60
CA MET A 51 -1.67 -23.22 7.45
C MET A 51 -1.46 -24.75 7.56
N ALA A 52 -0.69 -25.38 6.67
CA ALA A 52 -0.41 -26.80 6.70
C ALA A 52 0.76 -27.19 7.62
N HIS A 53 1.68 -26.27 7.91
CA HIS A 53 2.85 -26.57 8.76
C HIS A 53 2.64 -26.33 10.26
N SER A 54 1.54 -25.75 10.69
CA SER A 54 1.22 -25.54 12.11
C SER A 54 0.52 -26.73 12.79
N ARG A 55 0.33 -27.87 12.10
CA ARG A 55 -0.39 -29.03 12.63
C ARG A 55 0.48 -30.19 13.11
N HIS A 56 1.78 -30.06 13.24
CA HIS A 56 2.65 -31.12 13.73
C HIS A 56 3.48 -30.67 14.93
N THR A 57 2.88 -30.74 16.12
CA THR A 57 3.54 -31.21 17.36
C THR A 57 2.52 -31.19 18.50
N SER A 58 1.88 -32.30 18.75
CA SER A 58 1.49 -32.78 20.07
C SER A 58 0.95 -34.18 19.93
N ARG A 59 1.83 -35.13 20.00
CA ARG A 59 1.53 -36.53 20.34
C ARG A 59 2.21 -36.79 21.66
N HIS A 60 1.44 -37.15 22.69
CA HIS A 60 1.86 -38.21 23.65
C HIS A 60 0.63 -38.78 24.35
N HIS A 61 0.42 -40.07 24.07
CA HIS A 61 0.21 -41.24 24.90
C HIS A 61 -0.93 -41.19 25.95
N SER A 62 -2.01 -41.90 25.68
CA SER A 62 -2.35 -43.32 25.88
C SER A 62 -2.29 -43.76 27.33
N HIS A 63 -3.41 -44.22 27.89
CA HIS A 63 -3.67 -45.60 28.30
C HIS A 63 -5.10 -45.77 28.79
N ALA A 64 -5.69 -46.76 28.33
CA ALA A 64 -6.68 -47.72 28.57
C ALA A 64 -7.16 -47.97 30.01
N GLY A 65 -8.44 -48.39 30.10
CA GLY A 65 -8.95 -49.22 31.19
C GLY A 65 -10.33 -48.79 31.66
N SER A 66 -11.38 -49.36 31.12
CA SER A 66 -12.17 -50.49 31.65
C SER A 66 -13.33 -50.12 32.57
N GLU A 67 -14.54 -50.38 32.09
CA GLU A 67 -15.73 -51.02 32.69
C GLU A 67 -16.34 -50.58 34.02
N GLY A 68 -17.68 -50.44 33.98
CA GLY A 68 -18.57 -50.80 35.10
C GLY A 68 -19.72 -49.81 35.34
N SER A 69 -20.82 -49.89 34.70
CA SER A 69 -22.15 -50.45 35.05
C SER A 69 -22.91 -49.85 36.24
N TYR A 70 -24.18 -49.48 35.94
CA TYR A 70 -25.45 -49.52 36.67
C TYR A 70 -25.94 -48.34 37.53
N LEU A 71 -27.12 -47.85 37.11
CA LEU A 71 -28.37 -47.56 37.81
C LEU A 71 -28.42 -46.43 38.84
N THR A 72 -29.22 -45.41 38.70
CA THR A 72 -30.64 -45.17 38.95
C THR A 72 -30.94 -43.67 38.98
N ALA A 73 -32.00 -43.24 38.36
CA ALA A 73 -32.65 -41.96 38.59
C ALA A 73 -33.45 -42.05 39.93
N PRO A 74 -33.94 -40.96 40.55
CA PRO A 74 -34.71 -39.89 39.91
C PRO A 74 -34.66 -38.47 40.53
N THR A 75 -35.43 -37.58 39.93
CA THR A 75 -36.15 -36.37 40.42
C THR A 75 -35.44 -35.03 40.30
N SER A 76 -35.98 -34.32 39.29
CA SER A 76 -36.38 -32.94 39.16
C SER A 76 -35.94 -31.90 40.21
N TYR A 77 -35.16 -30.95 39.77
CA TYR A 77 -35.40 -29.52 40.05
C TYR A 77 -34.98 -28.69 38.82
N SER A 78 -35.95 -28.01 38.29
CA SER A 78 -35.80 -27.04 37.21
C SER A 78 -34.88 -25.90 37.65
N ASN A 79 -33.72 -25.78 36.98
CA ASN A 79 -32.94 -24.56 36.98
C ASN A 79 -32.94 -24.04 35.54
N PRO A 80 -33.25 -22.77 35.29
CA PRO A 80 -33.23 -22.21 33.95
C PRO A 80 -31.79 -22.29 33.43
N GLU A 81 -31.60 -22.96 32.28
CA GLU A 81 -30.39 -22.88 31.48
C GLU A 81 -30.03 -21.42 31.23
N GLN A 82 -29.06 -20.97 31.98
CA GLN A 82 -28.26 -19.83 31.55
C GLN A 82 -27.43 -20.35 30.40
N THR A 83 -27.90 -20.15 29.18
CA THR A 83 -27.07 -20.17 27.98
C THR A 83 -25.94 -19.18 28.26
N LEU A 84 -24.76 -19.72 28.58
CA LEU A 84 -23.51 -18.99 28.57
C LEU A 84 -23.22 -18.63 27.10
N THR A 85 -23.83 -17.54 26.64
CA THR A 85 -23.27 -16.82 25.50
C THR A 85 -21.83 -16.49 25.86
N PRO A 86 -20.84 -16.86 25.01
CA PRO A 86 -19.47 -16.43 25.26
C PRO A 86 -19.51 -14.92 25.46
N PRO A 87 -18.73 -14.37 26.42
CA PRO A 87 -18.71 -12.95 26.64
C PRO A 87 -18.39 -12.30 25.31
N SER A 88 -19.29 -11.44 24.82
CA SER A 88 -19.03 -10.51 23.77
C SER A 88 -17.73 -9.82 24.18
N GLU A 89 -16.67 -9.94 23.38
CA GLU A 89 -15.43 -9.18 23.55
C GLU A 89 -15.72 -7.70 23.22
N SER A 90 -16.70 -7.10 23.92
CA SER A 90 -16.95 -5.67 23.84
C SER A 90 -15.83 -4.98 24.60
N ARG A 91 -14.84 -4.54 23.90
CA ARG A 91 -13.81 -3.66 24.42
C ARG A 91 -14.43 -2.27 24.65
N ASP A 92 -14.34 -1.76 25.87
CA ASP A 92 -14.59 -0.35 26.11
C ASP A 92 -13.53 0.47 25.40
N TYR A 93 -13.87 1.20 24.37
CA TYR A 93 -13.03 2.14 23.57
C TYR A 93 -11.52 2.16 23.92
N LEU A 94 -10.95 3.34 24.17
CA LEU A 94 -9.57 3.52 24.63
C LEU A 94 -9.54 3.44 26.15
N THR A 95 -8.87 2.41 26.71
CA THR A 95 -8.93 2.07 28.14
C THR A 95 -7.81 2.71 28.97
N THR A 96 -6.74 3.13 28.34
CA THR A 96 -5.56 3.69 29.01
C THR A 96 -5.12 5.01 28.40
N PRO A 97 -4.45 5.89 29.18
CA PRO A 97 -3.85 7.11 28.64
C PRO A 97 -2.83 6.85 27.53
N GLU A 98 -2.17 5.69 27.57
CA GLU A 98 -1.20 5.27 26.54
C GLU A 98 -1.91 4.98 25.21
N GLU A 99 -3.08 4.30 25.23
CA GLU A 99 -3.88 4.07 24.03
C GLU A 99 -4.41 5.38 23.43
N VAL A 100 -4.82 6.31 24.28
CA VAL A 100 -5.23 7.66 23.85
C VAL A 100 -4.06 8.35 23.11
N LEU A 101 -2.85 8.28 23.68
CA LEU A 101 -1.65 8.84 23.05
C LEU A 101 -1.37 8.17 21.69
N PHE A 102 -1.43 6.84 21.60
CA PHE A 102 -1.18 6.12 20.35
C PHE A 102 -2.20 6.48 19.27
N MET A 103 -3.48 6.60 19.64
CA MET A 103 -4.52 7.04 18.71
C MET A 103 -4.31 8.49 18.30
N GLN A 104 -3.94 9.38 19.22
CA GLN A 104 -3.65 10.77 18.91
C GLN A 104 -2.50 10.88 17.91
N VAL A 105 -1.38 10.20 18.17
CA VAL A 105 -0.22 10.15 17.25
C VAL A 105 -0.61 9.60 15.89
N PHE A 106 -1.44 8.56 15.86
CA PHE A 106 -1.94 8.06 14.59
C PHE A 106 -2.70 9.15 13.83
N VAL A 107 -3.66 9.80 14.46
CA VAL A 107 -4.52 10.82 13.81
C VAL A 107 -3.72 12.04 13.34
N GLU A 108 -2.80 12.53 14.18
CA GLU A 108 -2.08 13.78 13.92
C GLU A 108 -0.86 13.61 13.01
N GLU A 109 -0.29 12.40 12.91
CA GLU A 109 0.94 12.17 12.14
C GLU A 109 0.76 11.08 11.07
N VAL A 110 0.50 9.83 11.44
CA VAL A 110 0.44 8.70 10.51
C VAL A 110 -0.76 8.83 9.56
N GLY A 111 -1.93 9.14 10.09
CA GLY A 111 -3.17 9.29 9.32
C GLY A 111 -3.09 10.41 8.28
N LEU A 112 -2.40 11.51 8.59
CA LEU A 112 -2.20 12.61 7.64
C LEU A 112 -1.37 12.16 6.42
N TRP A 113 -0.34 11.34 6.64
CA TRP A 113 0.43 10.76 5.55
C TRP A 113 -0.42 9.79 4.72
N MET A 114 -1.21 8.92 5.36
CA MET A 114 -2.09 7.97 4.70
C MET A 114 -3.14 8.67 3.83
N ASP A 115 -3.62 9.83 4.28
CA ASP A 115 -4.60 10.67 3.57
C ASP A 115 -4.02 11.51 2.43
N SER A 116 -2.75 11.32 2.06
CA SER A 116 -2.11 12.14 1.02
C SER A 116 -2.82 12.07 -0.35
N MET A 117 -3.51 10.97 -0.64
CA MET A 117 -4.28 10.74 -1.86
C MET A 117 -5.79 10.68 -1.64
N ASP A 118 -6.25 10.93 -0.41
CA ASP A 118 -7.64 10.87 -0.01
C ASP A 118 -8.16 12.26 0.41
N PRO A 119 -8.94 12.95 -0.45
CA PRO A 119 -9.46 14.28 -0.15
C PRO A 119 -10.45 14.29 1.03
N MET A 120 -11.09 13.15 1.32
CA MET A 120 -12.07 13.01 2.41
C MET A 120 -11.44 12.75 3.78
N LYS A 121 -10.12 12.47 3.81
CA LYS A 121 -9.38 12.24 5.05
C LYS A 121 -9.92 11.08 5.88
N HIS A 122 -10.16 9.93 5.23
CA HIS A 122 -10.72 8.77 5.91
C HIS A 122 -9.82 8.26 7.04
N PHE A 123 -8.49 8.23 6.86
CA PHE A 123 -7.59 7.67 7.84
C PHE A 123 -7.36 8.56 9.05
N SER A 124 -7.33 9.88 8.90
CA SER A 124 -7.14 10.80 10.04
C SER A 124 -8.44 11.25 10.70
N ARG A 125 -9.61 11.18 10.02
CA ARG A 125 -10.85 11.79 10.55
C ARG A 125 -12.01 10.83 10.70
N ILE A 126 -12.21 9.90 9.78
CA ILE A 126 -13.44 9.09 9.71
C ILE A 126 -13.22 7.73 10.38
N LEU A 127 -12.23 6.99 9.89
CA LEU A 127 -11.97 5.62 10.35
C LEU A 127 -11.54 5.52 11.82
N PRO A 128 -10.77 6.47 12.42
CA PRO A 128 -10.46 6.41 13.84
C PRO A 128 -11.71 6.40 14.72
N PHE A 129 -12.74 7.16 14.36
CA PHE A 129 -14.01 7.15 15.08
C PHE A 129 -14.73 5.79 14.93
N HIS A 130 -14.81 5.24 13.73
CA HIS A 130 -15.41 3.92 13.50
C HIS A 130 -14.65 2.80 14.19
N SER A 131 -13.34 2.91 14.29
CA SER A 131 -12.50 1.90 14.94
C SER A 131 -12.80 1.71 16.43
N LEU A 132 -13.38 2.70 17.10
CA LEU A 132 -13.72 2.59 18.51
C LEU A 132 -14.73 1.46 18.79
N GLY A 133 -15.61 1.15 17.84
CA GLY A 133 -16.56 0.03 17.91
C GLY A 133 -16.04 -1.28 17.35
N GLU A 134 -14.84 -1.30 16.72
CA GLU A 134 -14.30 -2.44 15.97
C GLU A 134 -12.91 -2.83 16.52
N PRO A 135 -12.82 -3.77 17.46
CA PRO A 135 -11.56 -4.10 18.17
C PRO A 135 -10.39 -4.44 17.25
N MET A 136 -10.64 -5.17 16.15
CA MET A 136 -9.61 -5.53 15.18
C MET A 136 -9.03 -4.29 14.51
N LEU A 137 -9.89 -3.40 14.04
CA LEU A 137 -9.52 -2.15 13.40
C LEU A 137 -8.82 -1.22 14.40
N LEU A 138 -9.34 -1.10 15.63
CA LEU A 138 -8.76 -0.29 16.70
C LEU A 138 -7.31 -0.72 17.00
N ASN A 139 -7.08 -2.02 17.18
CA ASN A 139 -5.72 -2.52 17.43
C ASN A 139 -4.75 -2.21 16.28
N ALA A 140 -5.19 -2.23 15.02
CA ALA A 140 -4.36 -1.84 13.89
C ALA A 140 -3.97 -0.35 13.94
N PHE A 141 -4.88 0.54 14.32
CA PHE A 141 -4.58 1.95 14.53
C PHE A 141 -3.58 2.17 15.67
N LEU A 142 -3.81 1.52 16.82
CA LEU A 142 -2.92 1.61 17.98
C LEU A 142 -1.52 1.06 17.65
N ALA A 143 -1.43 -0.03 16.88
CA ALA A 143 -0.16 -0.57 16.40
C ALA A 143 0.63 0.46 15.59
N CYS A 144 -0.02 1.11 14.62
CA CYS A 144 0.63 2.12 13.78
C CYS A 144 1.08 3.36 14.57
N GLY A 145 0.23 3.88 15.47
CA GLY A 145 0.59 5.03 16.31
C GLY A 145 1.73 4.71 17.28
N ALA A 146 1.66 3.55 17.95
CA ALA A 146 2.74 3.08 18.81
C ALA A 146 4.04 2.88 18.03
N ARG A 147 3.99 2.26 16.83
CA ARG A 147 5.18 2.05 16.00
C ARG A 147 5.82 3.37 15.57
N HIS A 148 5.02 4.33 15.16
CA HIS A 148 5.52 5.66 14.79
C HIS A 148 6.25 6.30 15.96
N LEU A 149 5.70 6.26 17.18
CA LEU A 149 6.36 6.75 18.38
C LEU A 149 7.73 6.11 18.61
N THR A 150 7.86 4.79 18.41
CA THR A 150 9.17 4.11 18.61
C THR A 150 10.23 4.58 17.61
N LEU A 151 9.82 5.07 16.44
CA LEU A 151 10.74 5.57 15.42
C LEU A 151 11.20 7.00 15.68
N VAL A 152 10.33 7.83 16.26
CA VAL A 152 10.62 9.27 16.46
C VAL A 152 11.10 9.60 17.88
N ASN A 153 10.84 8.71 18.86
CA ASN A 153 11.18 8.96 20.27
C ASN A 153 11.70 7.67 20.94
N PRO A 154 13.01 7.60 21.26
CA PRO A 154 13.65 6.41 21.80
C PRO A 154 13.19 6.02 23.22
N ILE A 155 12.36 6.82 23.89
CA ILE A 155 11.77 6.47 25.20
C ILE A 155 10.72 5.36 25.04
N TYR A 156 10.07 5.27 23.87
CA TYR A 156 9.06 4.25 23.59
C TYR A 156 9.70 3.00 23.00
N HIS A 157 9.34 1.84 23.55
CA HIS A 157 9.82 0.53 23.11
C HIS A 157 8.83 -0.15 22.15
N GLU A 158 9.37 -1.03 21.32
CA GLU A 158 8.58 -1.70 20.26
C GLU A 158 7.53 -2.69 20.81
N ASP A 159 7.68 -3.16 22.04
CA ASP A 159 6.84 -4.21 22.63
C ASP A 159 5.34 -3.90 22.56
N LYS A 160 4.94 -2.64 22.80
CA LYS A 160 3.55 -2.23 22.71
C LYS A 160 3.04 -2.20 21.28
N ALA A 161 3.83 -1.68 20.35
CA ALA A 161 3.49 -1.66 18.95
C ALA A 161 3.29 -3.09 18.42
N LEU A 162 4.19 -4.00 18.78
CA LEU A 162 4.11 -5.41 18.43
C LEU A 162 2.88 -6.09 19.06
N TYR A 163 2.58 -5.82 20.31
CA TYR A 163 1.40 -6.36 20.99
C TYR A 163 0.10 -6.02 20.25
N TYR A 164 -0.11 -4.77 19.87
CA TYR A 164 -1.30 -4.35 19.13
C TYR A 164 -1.31 -4.91 17.71
N TYR A 165 -0.15 -4.99 17.05
CA TYR A 165 0.00 -5.57 15.73
C TYR A 165 -0.37 -7.07 15.74
N ASP A 166 0.18 -7.86 16.65
CA ASP A 166 -0.10 -9.28 16.78
C ASP A 166 -1.58 -9.54 17.13
N THR A 167 -2.15 -8.68 17.99
CA THR A 167 -3.57 -8.75 18.35
C THR A 167 -4.45 -8.50 17.13
N ALA A 168 -4.21 -7.42 16.37
CA ALA A 168 -4.97 -7.10 15.16
C ALA A 168 -4.83 -8.19 14.10
N THR A 169 -3.61 -8.69 13.87
CA THR A 169 -3.33 -9.77 12.90
C THR A 169 -4.04 -11.06 13.28
N THR A 170 -4.01 -11.44 14.57
CA THR A 170 -4.71 -12.62 15.07
C THR A 170 -6.22 -12.51 14.89
N GLN A 171 -6.80 -11.35 15.19
CA GLN A 171 -8.23 -11.08 14.99
C GLN A 171 -8.60 -11.10 13.50
N LEU A 172 -7.76 -10.51 12.63
CA LEU A 172 -7.95 -10.55 11.18
C LEU A 172 -7.93 -11.99 10.65
N LEU A 173 -6.95 -12.80 11.05
CA LEU A 173 -6.85 -14.20 10.65
C LEU A 173 -8.07 -15.03 11.09
N ARG A 174 -8.59 -14.80 12.30
CA ARG A 174 -9.84 -15.42 12.77
C ARG A 174 -11.04 -14.98 11.94
N SER A 175 -11.15 -13.68 11.67
CA SER A 175 -12.23 -13.12 10.85
C SER A 175 -12.21 -13.70 9.44
N LEU A 176 -11.03 -13.86 8.83
CA LEU A 176 -10.88 -14.44 7.49
C LEU A 176 -11.33 -15.91 7.40
N GLN A 177 -11.41 -16.62 8.52
CA GLN A 177 -11.95 -17.99 8.57
C GLN A 177 -13.50 -18.03 8.63
N ASN A 178 -14.13 -16.91 8.94
CA ASN A 178 -15.59 -16.79 8.99
C ASN A 178 -16.13 -16.45 7.60
N PRO A 179 -17.02 -17.27 7.01
CA PRO A 179 -17.64 -16.94 5.73
C PRO A 179 -18.53 -15.68 5.78
N ASP A 180 -19.11 -15.38 6.95
CA ASP A 180 -20.01 -14.24 7.17
C ASP A 180 -19.26 -12.97 7.68
N ARG A 181 -17.94 -12.93 7.51
CA ARG A 181 -17.11 -11.80 7.95
C ARG A 181 -17.50 -10.49 7.27
N ASP A 182 -17.28 -9.38 7.94
CA ASP A 182 -17.28 -8.06 7.31
C ASP A 182 -15.99 -7.89 6.49
N THR A 183 -16.12 -8.04 5.16
CA THR A 183 -14.98 -7.94 4.24
C THR A 183 -14.42 -6.53 4.18
N VAL A 184 -15.27 -5.50 4.38
CA VAL A 184 -14.84 -4.08 4.39
C VAL A 184 -13.91 -3.81 5.58
N ILE A 185 -14.29 -4.27 6.77
CA ILE A 185 -13.46 -4.13 7.98
C ILE A 185 -12.17 -4.94 7.83
N CYS A 186 -12.23 -6.17 7.30
CA CYS A 186 -11.04 -6.99 7.06
C CYS A 186 -10.08 -6.30 6.07
N ALA A 187 -10.58 -5.78 4.95
CA ALA A 187 -9.77 -5.11 3.94
C ALA A 187 -9.14 -3.82 4.49
N THR A 188 -9.94 -3.01 5.20
CA THR A 188 -9.46 -1.77 5.82
C THR A 188 -8.37 -2.05 6.85
N THR A 189 -8.58 -3.06 7.73
CA THR A 189 -7.58 -3.48 8.72
C THR A 189 -6.29 -3.95 8.05
N ALA A 190 -6.38 -4.77 7.00
CA ALA A 190 -5.21 -5.25 6.26
C ALA A 190 -4.41 -4.11 5.64
N VAL A 191 -5.08 -3.09 5.09
CA VAL A 191 -4.42 -1.90 4.53
C VAL A 191 -3.68 -1.11 5.62
N ILE A 192 -4.27 -0.94 6.81
CA ILE A 192 -3.62 -0.25 7.92
C ILE A 192 -2.42 -1.05 8.45
N LEU A 193 -2.55 -2.37 8.57
CA LEU A 193 -1.43 -3.23 8.96
C LEU A 193 -0.27 -3.19 7.96
N ASN A 194 -0.53 -2.99 6.66
CA ASN A 194 0.54 -2.74 5.68
C ASN A 194 1.34 -1.48 6.00
N VAL A 195 0.72 -0.44 6.55
CA VAL A 195 1.42 0.79 6.97
C VAL A 195 2.35 0.49 8.14
N TYR A 196 1.92 -0.31 9.12
CA TYR A 196 2.78 -0.81 10.18
C TYR A 196 4.02 -1.52 9.63
N GLU A 197 3.84 -2.42 8.64
CA GLU A 197 4.93 -3.17 8.00
C GLU A 197 5.93 -2.27 7.26
N ILE A 198 5.44 -1.20 6.62
CA ILE A 198 6.31 -0.20 5.99
C ILE A 198 7.23 0.46 7.02
N MET A 199 6.72 0.75 8.21
CA MET A 199 7.48 1.33 9.29
C MET A 199 8.40 0.31 10.00
N SER A 200 8.28 -0.99 9.72
CA SER A 200 9.00 -2.07 10.41
C SER A 200 10.23 -2.59 9.67
N GLU A 201 10.66 -1.96 8.57
CA GLU A 201 11.88 -2.27 7.79
C GLU A 201 11.98 -3.69 7.17
N ARG A 202 10.98 -4.55 7.34
CA ARG A 202 10.98 -5.94 6.85
C ARG A 202 10.48 -6.02 5.40
N ALA A 203 11.32 -5.64 4.44
CA ALA A 203 10.96 -5.44 3.04
C ALA A 203 10.25 -6.64 2.37
N MET A 204 10.70 -7.88 2.63
CA MET A 204 10.11 -9.07 1.99
C MET A 204 8.73 -9.42 2.57
N GLN A 205 8.55 -9.28 3.88
CA GLN A 205 7.25 -9.48 4.52
C GLN A 205 6.22 -8.46 4.04
N ARG A 206 6.64 -7.20 3.87
CA ARG A 206 5.83 -6.12 3.33
C ARG A 206 5.10 -6.48 2.04
N MET A 207 5.79 -7.12 1.09
CA MET A 207 5.16 -7.48 -0.21
C MET A 207 4.07 -8.54 -0.05
N ASN A 208 4.21 -9.47 0.89
CA ASN A 208 3.17 -10.46 1.18
C ASN A 208 1.93 -9.81 1.79
N HIS A 209 2.11 -8.86 2.71
CA HIS A 209 0.99 -8.12 3.31
C HIS A 209 0.27 -7.22 2.31
N ILE A 210 1.02 -6.52 1.44
CA ILE A 210 0.44 -5.74 0.33
C ILE A 210 -0.38 -6.64 -0.61
N ALA A 211 0.11 -7.86 -0.91
CA ALA A 211 -0.62 -8.83 -1.72
C ALA A 211 -1.89 -9.33 -1.03
N GLY A 212 -1.85 -9.57 0.29
CA GLY A 212 -3.01 -9.95 1.09
C GLY A 212 -4.09 -8.86 1.11
N ALA A 213 -3.70 -7.62 1.39
CA ALA A 213 -4.63 -6.49 1.35
C ALA A 213 -5.23 -6.28 -0.04
N ARG A 214 -4.41 -6.40 -1.11
CA ARG A 214 -4.90 -6.34 -2.50
C ARG A 214 -5.96 -7.41 -2.80
N ALA A 215 -5.79 -8.64 -2.29
CA ALA A 215 -6.79 -9.69 -2.48
C ALA A 215 -8.12 -9.32 -1.83
N LEU A 216 -8.12 -8.77 -0.62
CA LEU A 216 -9.33 -8.30 0.07
C LEU A 216 -9.95 -7.06 -0.62
N ILE A 217 -9.14 -6.14 -1.11
CA ILE A 217 -9.61 -4.99 -1.91
C ILE A 217 -10.34 -5.48 -3.16
N LYS A 218 -9.81 -6.48 -3.86
CA LYS A 218 -10.46 -7.10 -5.02
C LYS A 218 -11.75 -7.83 -4.64
N GLU A 219 -11.78 -8.52 -3.49
CA GLU A 219 -12.98 -9.17 -2.97
C GLU A 219 -14.09 -8.16 -2.67
N CYS A 220 -13.76 -6.97 -2.15
CA CYS A 220 -14.69 -5.86 -1.98
C CYS A 220 -15.13 -5.21 -3.30
N GLY A 221 -14.54 -5.56 -4.43
CA GLY A 221 -14.78 -4.91 -5.72
C GLY A 221 -14.26 -3.48 -5.80
N TRP A 222 -13.29 -3.10 -4.97
CA TRP A 222 -12.73 -1.75 -4.95
C TRP A 222 -11.72 -1.54 -6.06
N ASP A 223 -11.86 -0.42 -6.76
CA ASP A 223 -11.00 0.03 -7.86
C ASP A 223 -10.90 1.57 -7.88
N ALA A 224 -10.30 2.12 -8.93
CA ALA A 224 -10.14 3.56 -9.08
C ALA A 224 -11.45 4.37 -9.19
N ARG A 225 -12.59 3.69 -9.42
CA ARG A 225 -13.93 4.29 -9.51
C ARG A 225 -14.69 4.24 -8.20
N SER A 226 -14.16 3.53 -7.21
CA SER A 226 -14.75 3.43 -5.88
C SER A 226 -14.80 4.79 -5.19
N THR A 227 -15.67 4.91 -4.19
CA THR A 227 -15.83 6.09 -3.35
C THR A 227 -15.69 5.70 -1.88
N GLY A 228 -15.59 6.69 -0.99
CA GLY A 228 -15.52 6.46 0.45
C GLY A 228 -14.28 5.67 0.86
N VAL A 229 -14.42 4.82 1.89
CA VAL A 229 -13.31 4.00 2.43
C VAL A 229 -12.69 3.10 1.37
N GLY A 230 -13.49 2.61 0.42
CA GLY A 230 -12.99 1.78 -0.67
C GLY A 230 -11.98 2.49 -1.55
N ALA A 231 -12.25 3.75 -1.93
CA ALA A 231 -11.31 4.59 -2.66
C ALA A 231 -10.03 4.84 -1.85
N ALA A 232 -10.17 5.21 -0.57
CA ALA A 232 -9.05 5.49 0.32
C ALA A 232 -8.12 4.28 0.45
N CYS A 233 -8.68 3.09 0.73
CA CYS A 233 -7.91 1.85 0.84
C CYS A 233 -7.27 1.43 -0.48
N PHE A 234 -8.00 1.53 -1.60
CA PHE A 234 -7.47 1.20 -2.92
C PHE A 234 -6.24 2.04 -3.27
N TRP A 235 -6.36 3.38 -3.19
CA TRP A 235 -5.26 4.27 -3.58
C TRP A 235 -4.07 4.20 -2.63
N LEU A 236 -4.30 4.04 -1.33
CA LEU A 236 -3.21 3.84 -0.37
C LEU A 236 -2.45 2.54 -0.67
N ASN A 237 -3.15 1.42 -0.90
CA ASN A 237 -2.50 0.15 -1.22
C ASN A 237 -1.73 0.22 -2.54
N VAL A 238 -2.30 0.84 -3.58
CA VAL A 238 -1.63 1.08 -4.87
C VAL A 238 -0.36 1.91 -4.67
N GLY A 239 -0.44 3.00 -3.91
CA GLY A 239 0.71 3.86 -3.62
C GLY A 239 1.84 3.11 -2.90
N MET A 240 1.52 2.30 -1.89
CA MET A 240 2.50 1.48 -1.16
C MET A 240 3.16 0.42 -2.04
N GLU A 241 2.37 -0.26 -2.89
CA GLU A 241 2.89 -1.24 -3.85
C GLU A 241 3.81 -0.55 -4.87
N LEU A 242 3.37 0.58 -5.41
CA LEU A 242 4.12 1.34 -6.40
C LEU A 242 5.48 1.81 -5.87
N LEU A 243 5.52 2.39 -4.65
CA LEU A 243 6.76 2.80 -4.00
C LEU A 243 7.71 1.62 -3.81
N SER A 244 7.20 0.46 -3.40
CA SER A 244 7.98 -0.76 -3.24
C SER A 244 8.52 -1.26 -4.58
N CYS A 245 7.69 -1.28 -5.62
CA CYS A 245 8.09 -1.69 -6.97
C CYS A 245 9.16 -0.77 -7.57
N LEU A 246 9.05 0.54 -7.35
CA LEU A 246 10.08 1.50 -7.78
C LEU A 246 11.39 1.31 -7.03
N HIS A 247 11.33 1.08 -5.70
CA HIS A 247 12.51 0.87 -4.88
C HIS A 247 13.28 -0.40 -5.25
N PHE A 248 12.56 -1.53 -5.39
CA PHE A 248 13.17 -2.83 -5.66
C PHE A 248 13.30 -3.15 -7.16
N ASN A 249 12.84 -2.28 -8.05
CA ASN A 249 12.77 -2.51 -9.49
C ASN A 249 11.94 -3.77 -9.84
N TRP A 250 10.76 -3.91 -9.24
CA TRP A 250 9.81 -4.98 -9.51
C TRP A 250 8.64 -4.50 -10.36
N GLN A 251 7.96 -5.42 -11.01
CA GLN A 251 6.70 -5.15 -11.67
C GLN A 251 5.57 -5.06 -10.65
N ILE A 252 4.60 -4.19 -10.92
CA ILE A 252 3.37 -4.11 -10.13
C ILE A 252 2.56 -5.38 -10.43
N ALA A 253 2.11 -6.06 -9.37
CA ALA A 253 1.37 -7.29 -9.52
C ALA A 253 -0.09 -7.08 -9.97
N TRP A 254 -0.65 -5.90 -9.74
CA TRP A 254 -1.97 -5.52 -10.27
C TRP A 254 -1.78 -4.57 -11.44
N GLU A 255 -1.89 -5.10 -12.68
CA GLU A 255 -1.69 -4.33 -13.91
C GLU A 255 -2.50 -3.01 -13.90
N PRO A 256 -1.87 -1.85 -14.12
CA PRO A 256 -2.51 -0.54 -14.05
C PRO A 256 -3.74 -0.41 -14.96
N ASP A 257 -3.76 -1.06 -16.13
CA ASP A 257 -4.90 -1.03 -17.05
C ASP A 257 -6.18 -1.64 -16.44
N GLN A 258 -6.04 -2.44 -15.38
CA GLN A 258 -7.16 -3.04 -14.65
C GLN A 258 -7.67 -2.18 -13.49
N TRP A 259 -7.02 -1.05 -13.19
CA TRP A 259 -7.43 -0.19 -12.06
C TRP A 259 -8.72 0.60 -12.35
N GLY A 260 -9.10 0.76 -13.61
CA GLY A 260 -10.29 1.50 -14.01
C GLY A 260 -10.11 3.02 -13.95
N VAL A 261 -8.87 3.52 -14.06
CA VAL A 261 -8.57 4.95 -14.09
C VAL A 261 -9.07 5.56 -15.40
N ASP A 262 -9.80 6.66 -15.28
CA ASP A 262 -10.19 7.47 -16.44
C ASP A 262 -9.00 8.32 -16.92
N MET A 263 -8.43 7.95 -18.05
CA MET A 263 -7.28 8.62 -18.67
C MET A 263 -7.68 9.62 -19.78
N ASP A 264 -8.95 9.98 -19.87
CA ASP A 264 -9.40 11.04 -20.78
C ASP A 264 -9.05 12.42 -20.22
N PHE A 265 -7.96 13.01 -20.73
CA PHE A 265 -7.49 14.33 -20.33
C PHE A 265 -8.32 15.48 -20.94
N SER A 266 -9.15 15.20 -21.94
CA SER A 266 -10.00 16.23 -22.59
C SER A 266 -11.20 16.61 -21.73
N ARG A 267 -11.55 15.76 -20.76
CA ARG A 267 -12.68 15.97 -19.87
C ARG A 267 -12.32 16.99 -18.80
N GLU A 268 -12.96 18.16 -18.83
CA GLU A 268 -12.86 19.14 -17.76
C GLU A 268 -13.37 18.54 -16.44
N LEU A 269 -12.47 18.41 -15.50
CA LEU A 269 -12.78 18.11 -14.11
C LEU A 269 -13.03 19.45 -13.43
N GLY A 270 -14.17 19.59 -12.74
CA GLY A 270 -14.47 20.81 -11.98
C GLY A 270 -13.38 21.13 -10.95
N ILE A 271 -13.37 22.36 -10.46
CA ILE A 271 -12.46 22.80 -9.38
C ILE A 271 -12.64 21.90 -8.16
N GLY A 272 -11.55 21.52 -7.49
CA GLY A 272 -11.55 20.64 -6.32
C GLY A 272 -11.52 19.15 -6.65
N ARG A 273 -11.06 18.78 -7.86
CA ARG A 273 -10.88 17.40 -8.30
C ARG A 273 -9.41 17.11 -8.66
N GLU A 274 -8.49 17.80 -7.99
CA GLU A 274 -7.04 17.65 -8.20
C GLU A 274 -6.56 16.23 -7.90
N GLU A 275 -7.22 15.51 -7.00
CA GLU A 275 -6.92 14.10 -6.68
C GLU A 275 -6.99 13.18 -7.91
N VAL A 276 -7.90 13.46 -8.86
CA VAL A 276 -8.02 12.66 -10.10
C VAL A 276 -6.75 12.78 -10.95
N TRP A 277 -6.13 13.95 -10.96
CA TRP A 277 -4.86 14.15 -11.67
C TRP A 277 -3.70 13.42 -11.00
N VAL A 278 -3.69 13.35 -9.67
CA VAL A 278 -2.73 12.52 -8.91
C VAL A 278 -2.94 11.04 -9.25
N HIS A 279 -4.17 10.56 -9.26
CA HIS A 279 -4.51 9.18 -9.61
C HIS A 279 -4.09 8.81 -11.05
N ARG A 280 -4.29 9.70 -12.02
CA ARG A 280 -3.79 9.56 -13.39
C ARG A 280 -2.27 9.46 -13.45
N MET A 281 -1.56 10.27 -12.63
CA MET A 281 -0.11 10.19 -12.55
C MET A 281 0.34 8.87 -11.93
N LEU A 282 -0.31 8.37 -10.89
CA LEU A 282 0.00 7.05 -10.31
C LEU A 282 -0.14 5.93 -11.33
N TYR A 283 -1.17 5.97 -12.19
CA TYR A 283 -1.33 5.04 -13.29
C TYR A 283 -0.12 5.11 -14.26
N ILE A 284 0.27 6.32 -14.69
CA ILE A 284 1.41 6.53 -15.59
C ILE A 284 2.70 6.01 -14.95
N VAL A 285 2.94 6.33 -13.67
CA VAL A 285 4.13 5.86 -12.93
C VAL A 285 4.11 4.34 -12.79
N GLY A 286 2.94 3.72 -12.61
CA GLY A 286 2.77 2.27 -12.60
C GLY A 286 3.19 1.63 -13.91
N LYS A 287 2.77 2.18 -15.04
CA LYS A 287 3.20 1.72 -16.38
C LYS A 287 4.70 1.90 -16.58
N ILE A 288 5.27 3.02 -16.11
CA ILE A 288 6.72 3.27 -16.17
C ILE A 288 7.49 2.30 -15.28
N ALA A 289 7.00 1.97 -14.08
CA ALA A 289 7.61 0.99 -13.20
C ALA A 289 7.68 -0.39 -13.86
N ASN A 290 6.58 -0.84 -14.49
CA ASN A 290 6.55 -2.09 -15.24
C ASN A 290 7.51 -2.08 -16.44
N PHE A 291 7.54 -0.98 -17.20
CA PHE A 291 8.47 -0.81 -18.30
C PHE A 291 9.94 -0.86 -17.84
N ARG A 292 10.27 -0.19 -16.72
CA ARG A 292 11.61 -0.22 -16.13
C ARG A 292 11.98 -1.62 -15.64
N ALA A 293 11.10 -2.28 -14.93
CA ALA A 293 11.34 -3.61 -14.37
C ALA A 293 11.47 -4.69 -15.47
N SER A 294 10.90 -4.46 -16.65
CA SER A 294 11.00 -5.36 -17.83
C SER A 294 12.25 -5.18 -18.65
N ILE A 295 13.27 -4.43 -18.18
CA ILE A 295 14.54 -4.29 -18.91
C ILE A 295 15.22 -5.66 -18.99
N PRO A 296 15.48 -6.19 -20.21
CA PRO A 296 16.12 -7.47 -20.38
C PRO A 296 17.56 -7.44 -19.83
N ARG A 297 17.94 -8.50 -19.12
CA ARG A 297 19.31 -8.63 -18.58
C ARG A 297 20.32 -9.11 -19.60
N PHE A 298 19.86 -9.78 -20.66
CA PHE A 298 20.70 -10.37 -21.69
C PHE A 298 20.26 -9.90 -23.07
N GLN A 299 21.20 -9.86 -24.01
CA GLN A 299 20.93 -9.62 -25.43
C GLN A 299 20.27 -10.83 -26.04
N GLU A 300 19.46 -10.61 -27.09
CA GLU A 300 18.94 -11.69 -27.89
C GLU A 300 20.06 -12.40 -28.67
N ALA A 301 19.89 -13.70 -28.91
CA ALA A 301 20.86 -14.50 -29.65
C ALA A 301 21.01 -14.06 -31.13
N SER A 302 19.92 -13.55 -31.70
CA SER A 302 19.87 -13.04 -33.08
C SER A 302 19.96 -11.51 -33.09
N PRO A 303 20.84 -10.88 -33.88
CA PRO A 303 20.87 -9.42 -34.03
C PRO A 303 19.55 -8.85 -34.57
N HIS A 304 18.81 -9.60 -35.35
CA HIS A 304 17.52 -9.21 -35.89
C HIS A 304 16.47 -9.12 -34.78
N ASP A 305 16.39 -10.13 -33.92
CA ASP A 305 15.45 -10.16 -32.77
C ASP A 305 15.79 -9.08 -31.77
N GLU A 306 17.08 -8.82 -31.54
CA GLU A 306 17.55 -7.70 -30.71
C GLU A 306 17.06 -6.36 -31.25
N GLN A 307 17.16 -6.16 -32.57
CA GLN A 307 16.69 -4.93 -33.21
C GLN A 307 15.17 -4.75 -33.04
N ILE A 308 14.40 -5.82 -33.27
CA ILE A 308 12.92 -5.78 -33.03
C ILE A 308 12.61 -5.45 -31.61
N ARG A 309 13.28 -6.06 -30.64
CA ARG A 309 13.11 -5.78 -29.22
C ARG A 309 13.39 -4.33 -28.89
N LEU A 310 14.51 -3.78 -29.39
CA LEU A 310 14.86 -2.37 -29.16
C LEU A 310 13.84 -1.42 -29.78
N GLN A 311 13.35 -1.69 -30.97
CA GLN A 311 12.31 -0.92 -31.65
C GLN A 311 11.01 -0.92 -30.83
N THR A 312 10.57 -2.10 -30.36
CA THR A 312 9.37 -2.25 -29.51
C THR A 312 9.51 -1.46 -28.21
N ARG A 313 10.67 -1.55 -27.55
CA ARG A 313 10.93 -0.78 -26.34
C ARG A 313 10.97 0.72 -26.59
N CYS A 314 11.55 1.15 -27.69
CA CYS A 314 11.58 2.55 -28.07
C CYS A 314 10.16 3.09 -28.33
N ALA A 315 9.31 2.33 -29.01
CA ALA A 315 7.92 2.69 -29.25
C ALA A 315 7.12 2.80 -27.93
N GLU A 316 7.31 1.85 -27.01
CA GLU A 316 6.66 1.90 -25.69
C GLU A 316 7.16 3.07 -24.85
N TRP A 317 8.46 3.34 -24.86
CA TRP A 317 9.02 4.53 -24.20
C TRP A 317 8.41 5.82 -24.74
N GLN A 318 8.28 5.95 -26.06
CA GLN A 318 7.66 7.12 -26.70
C GLN A 318 6.19 7.26 -26.29
N ARG A 319 5.46 6.15 -26.22
CA ARG A 319 4.07 6.13 -25.75
C ARG A 319 3.95 6.61 -24.32
N LEU A 320 4.79 6.11 -23.40
CA LEU A 320 4.80 6.51 -21.99
C LEU A 320 5.20 7.98 -21.83
N LYS A 321 6.21 8.43 -22.59
CA LYS A 321 6.59 9.85 -22.62
C LYS A 321 5.43 10.73 -23.06
N SER A 322 4.74 10.34 -24.13
CA SER A 322 3.57 11.07 -24.64
C SER A 322 2.45 11.17 -23.58
N LEU A 323 2.22 10.11 -22.80
CA LEU A 323 1.27 10.15 -21.67
C LEU A 323 1.70 11.16 -20.60
N CYS A 324 2.98 11.18 -20.22
CA CYS A 324 3.51 12.16 -19.27
C CYS A 324 3.35 13.59 -19.80
N ASP A 325 3.73 13.81 -21.06
CA ASP A 325 3.62 15.13 -21.70
C ASP A 325 2.15 15.59 -21.76
N SER A 326 1.24 14.70 -22.14
CA SER A 326 -0.19 14.98 -22.20
C SER A 326 -0.77 15.31 -20.81
N TRP A 327 -0.40 14.55 -19.79
CA TRP A 327 -0.78 14.83 -18.41
C TRP A 327 -0.27 16.21 -17.98
N ASN A 328 1.02 16.49 -18.16
CA ASN A 328 1.64 17.75 -17.76
C ASN A 328 1.01 18.98 -18.46
N ASN A 329 0.63 18.83 -19.73
CA ASN A 329 -0.01 19.89 -20.49
C ASN A 329 -1.50 20.09 -20.15
N SER A 330 -2.12 19.11 -19.48
CA SER A 330 -3.56 19.09 -19.18
C SER A 330 -3.89 19.35 -17.73
N ILE A 331 -2.91 19.31 -16.80
CA ILE A 331 -3.16 19.59 -15.38
C ILE A 331 -3.72 21.01 -15.19
N PRO A 332 -4.66 21.18 -14.23
CA PRO A 332 -5.25 22.47 -13.95
C PRO A 332 -4.21 23.45 -13.39
N ARG A 333 -4.44 24.73 -13.61
CA ARG A 333 -3.53 25.79 -13.15
C ARG A 333 -3.25 25.74 -11.64
N THR A 334 -4.19 25.25 -10.86
CA THR A 334 -4.06 25.04 -9.40
C THR A 334 -2.95 24.05 -9.01
N MET A 335 -2.56 23.17 -9.94
CA MET A 335 -1.49 22.19 -9.73
C MET A 335 -0.14 22.64 -10.31
N HIS A 336 -0.07 23.76 -10.99
CA HIS A 336 1.19 24.31 -11.45
C HIS A 336 1.92 25.01 -10.30
N PRO A 337 3.26 24.91 -10.24
CA PRO A 337 4.05 25.68 -9.30
C PRO A 337 3.77 27.17 -9.40
N MET A 338 3.70 27.86 -8.27
CA MET A 338 3.53 29.30 -8.23
C MET A 338 4.78 30.04 -8.74
N ALA A 339 5.95 29.48 -8.50
CA ALA A 339 7.23 30.09 -8.89
C ALA A 339 8.33 29.05 -9.05
N TYR A 340 9.32 29.39 -9.87
CA TYR A 340 10.58 28.71 -10.00
C TYR A 340 11.71 29.68 -9.67
N LEU A 341 12.54 29.38 -8.68
CA LEU A 341 13.73 30.15 -8.37
C LEU A 341 14.96 29.41 -8.91
N TYR A 342 15.57 29.96 -9.94
CA TYR A 342 16.77 29.39 -10.53
C TYR A 342 18.00 29.58 -9.61
N PRO A 343 19.09 28.79 -9.74
CA PRO A 343 20.29 28.91 -8.91
C PRO A 343 20.87 30.30 -8.84
N SER A 344 20.66 31.13 -9.89
CA SER A 344 21.08 32.54 -9.91
C SER A 344 20.21 33.47 -9.04
N GLN A 345 19.03 33.02 -8.61
CA GLN A 345 18.05 33.80 -7.85
C GLN A 345 17.93 33.36 -6.40
N THR A 346 18.67 32.35 -6.00
CA THR A 346 18.64 31.74 -4.66
C THR A 346 20.06 31.59 -4.11
N THR A 347 20.17 31.51 -2.79
CA THR A 347 21.43 31.18 -2.09
C THR A 347 21.70 29.67 -2.03
N SER A 348 20.79 28.87 -2.53
CA SER A 348 20.94 27.41 -2.61
C SER A 348 22.12 27.03 -3.50
N LYS A 349 22.87 26.01 -3.09
CA LYS A 349 23.93 25.41 -3.90
C LYS A 349 23.42 24.32 -4.84
N SER A 350 22.08 24.13 -4.92
CA SER A 350 21.46 23.15 -5.80
C SER A 350 21.68 23.54 -7.27
N ALA A 351 21.97 22.56 -8.12
CA ALA A 351 21.98 22.74 -9.58
C ALA A 351 20.58 22.83 -10.19
N PHE A 352 19.54 22.53 -9.40
CA PHE A 352 18.15 22.52 -9.83
C PHE A 352 17.42 23.77 -9.32
N PRO A 353 16.40 24.26 -10.04
CA PRO A 353 15.55 25.33 -9.55
C PRO A 353 14.77 24.91 -8.30
N GLU A 354 14.54 25.83 -7.38
CA GLU A 354 13.60 25.67 -6.29
C GLU A 354 12.18 25.90 -6.82
N VAL A 355 11.26 25.03 -6.43
CA VAL A 355 9.85 25.05 -6.89
C VAL A 355 8.95 25.40 -5.71
N TRP A 356 8.09 26.41 -5.88
CA TRP A 356 7.16 26.89 -4.86
C TRP A 356 5.71 26.78 -5.30
#